data_ceec94615099921b099735bc9717360d
#
_entry.id   ceec94615099921b099735bc9717360d
#
_cell.length_a   1.000
_cell.length_b   1.000
_cell.length_c   1.000
_cell.angle_alpha   90.00
_cell.angle_beta   90.00
_cell.angle_gamma   90.00
#
_symmetry.space_group_name_H-M   'P 1'
#
loop_
_entity.id
_entity.type
_entity.pdbx_description
1 polymer ?
#
loop_
_entity_poly.entity_id
_entity_poly.type
_entity_poly.pdbx_seq_one_letter_code
_entity_poly.pdbx_strand_id
1 'polypeptide(L)'
;MSLQTILSICEAVGINDQRFVGQTVSRNQKITTSEILTVVPFAFDMKPMNYLLYSQNRGTLNSLRIPDKSLTQYLNFGSTGWLNYIKYQGQMTSVQIAACQWQTSSANKTLVLGSLPSIDAGSYLFKIGDFVQVGLYSYIVTANVLRGSGSTVDVPVHRNLMTTLVSPVACVAGEFGTTVSMGGSTYTGVTFPVILREYPTYTLVPMTNDSYINWNGTFKAFESVL
;
A
#
# COMPACT_ATOMS: atom_id res chain seq x y z
N MET A 1 9.89 15.11 -8.79
CA MET A 1 9.65 14.97 -7.33
C MET A 1 8.58 13.89 -7.18
N SER A 2 8.71 12.96 -6.26
CA SER A 2 7.80 11.82 -6.16
C SER A 2 6.58 12.16 -5.30
N LEU A 3 5.48 11.46 -5.52
CA LEU A 3 4.27 11.50 -4.69
C LEU A 3 4.59 11.27 -3.19
N GLN A 4 5.71 10.60 -2.92
CA GLN A 4 6.26 10.40 -1.58
C GLN A 4 6.44 11.73 -0.80
N THR A 5 6.74 12.83 -1.48
CA THR A 5 6.90 14.14 -0.85
C THR A 5 5.57 14.69 -0.31
N ILE A 6 4.42 14.25 -0.88
CA ILE A 6 3.09 14.65 -0.35
C ILE A 6 2.91 14.14 1.07
N LEU A 7 3.41 12.94 1.38
CA LEU A 7 3.25 12.36 2.72
C LEU A 7 3.85 13.26 3.81
N SER A 8 4.91 14.01 3.50
CA SER A 8 5.53 14.92 4.48
C SER A 8 4.68 16.15 4.82
N ILE A 9 3.72 16.50 3.96
CA ILE A 9 2.81 17.63 4.15
C ILE A 9 1.38 17.17 4.49
N CYS A 10 1.15 15.88 4.69
CA CYS A 10 -0.16 15.35 5.06
C CYS A 10 -0.31 15.20 6.58
N GLU A 11 -1.50 15.48 7.08
CA GLU A 11 -1.90 15.26 8.47
C GLU A 11 -2.64 13.93 8.67
N ALA A 12 -3.23 13.38 7.60
CA ALA A 12 -3.94 12.11 7.63
C ALA A 12 -3.86 11.40 6.27
N VAL A 13 -3.84 10.08 6.32
CA VAL A 13 -3.91 9.21 5.14
C VAL A 13 -4.91 8.10 5.40
N GLY A 14 -5.96 8.04 4.56
CA GLY A 14 -6.89 6.91 4.51
C GLY A 14 -6.42 5.92 3.43
N ILE A 15 -6.43 4.64 3.76
CA ILE A 15 -6.15 3.55 2.83
C ILE A 15 -7.39 2.67 2.77
N ASN A 16 -7.95 2.52 1.59
CA ASN A 16 -9.16 1.73 1.37
C ASN A 16 -8.92 0.72 0.26
N ASP A 17 -9.49 -0.46 0.41
CA ASP A 17 -9.68 -1.40 -0.67
C ASP A 17 -11.05 -1.10 -1.32
N GLN A 18 -11.05 -0.68 -2.56
CA GLN A 18 -12.31 -0.38 -3.25
C GLN A 18 -12.92 -1.66 -3.81
N ARG A 19 -14.06 -2.06 -3.24
CA ARG A 19 -14.88 -3.16 -3.76
C ARG A 19 -16.05 -2.60 -4.54
N PHE A 20 -16.17 -3.00 -5.79
CA PHE A 20 -17.35 -2.71 -6.60
C PHE A 20 -18.25 -3.93 -6.62
N VAL A 21 -19.39 -3.82 -5.94
CA VAL A 21 -20.39 -4.87 -5.86
C VAL A 21 -21.58 -4.46 -6.72
N GLY A 22 -21.83 -5.22 -7.80
CA GLY A 22 -23.06 -5.09 -8.56
C GLY A 22 -24.21 -5.73 -7.81
N GLN A 23 -25.33 -5.03 -7.70
CA GLN A 23 -26.57 -5.58 -7.11
C GLN A 23 -27.65 -5.65 -8.19
N THR A 24 -28.25 -6.82 -8.32
CA THR A 24 -29.48 -7.01 -9.11
C THR A 24 -30.60 -7.45 -8.18
N VAL A 25 -31.72 -6.74 -8.25
CA VAL A 25 -32.94 -7.11 -7.51
C VAL A 25 -33.88 -7.77 -8.49
N SER A 26 -34.21 -9.04 -8.25
CA SER A 26 -35.19 -9.76 -9.05
C SER A 26 -36.62 -9.31 -8.72
N ARG A 27 -37.60 -9.64 -9.61
CA ARG A 27 -39.03 -9.36 -9.36
C ARG A 27 -39.54 -9.91 -8.00
N ASN A 28 -38.92 -10.94 -7.49
CA ASN A 28 -39.26 -11.55 -6.19
C ASN A 28 -38.48 -10.96 -5.03
N GLN A 29 -37.92 -9.73 -5.20
CA GLN A 29 -37.13 -9.02 -4.20
C GLN A 29 -35.87 -9.78 -3.73
N LYS A 30 -35.46 -10.82 -4.46
CA LYS A 30 -34.19 -11.50 -4.20
C LYS A 30 -33.03 -10.61 -4.67
N ILE A 31 -32.18 -10.22 -3.76
CA ILE A 31 -30.96 -9.47 -4.04
C ILE A 31 -29.87 -10.47 -4.41
N THR A 32 -29.33 -10.35 -5.59
CA THR A 32 -28.11 -11.07 -6.01
C THR A 32 -26.99 -10.07 -6.13
N THR A 33 -25.91 -10.32 -5.40
CA THR A 33 -24.70 -9.51 -5.45
C THR A 33 -23.64 -10.24 -6.26
N SER A 34 -22.96 -9.54 -7.14
CA SER A 34 -21.78 -10.04 -7.85
C SER A 34 -20.61 -9.07 -7.65
N GLU A 35 -19.44 -9.61 -7.35
CA GLU A 35 -18.21 -8.85 -7.33
C GLU A 35 -17.80 -8.54 -8.79
N ILE A 36 -17.81 -7.27 -9.18
CA ILE A 36 -17.57 -6.84 -10.58
C ILE A 36 -16.08 -6.87 -10.91
N LEU A 37 -15.21 -6.70 -9.90
CA LEU A 37 -13.77 -6.70 -10.07
C LEU A 37 -13.13 -7.88 -9.35
N THR A 38 -12.39 -8.68 -10.08
CA THR A 38 -11.49 -9.71 -9.51
C THR A 38 -10.26 -9.07 -8.85
N VAL A 39 -9.97 -7.82 -9.22
CA VAL A 39 -8.90 -7.01 -8.69
C VAL A 39 -9.50 -5.92 -7.81
N VAL A 40 -9.08 -5.89 -6.55
CA VAL A 40 -9.46 -4.85 -5.58
C VAL A 40 -8.26 -3.92 -5.42
N PRO A 41 -8.21 -2.80 -6.18
CA PRO A 41 -7.11 -1.85 -6.06
C PRO A 41 -7.21 -1.06 -4.76
N PHE A 42 -6.06 -0.70 -4.20
CA PHE A 42 -6.01 0.23 -3.08
C PHE A 42 -6.30 1.66 -3.53
N ALA A 43 -7.05 2.37 -2.73
CA ALA A 43 -7.28 3.80 -2.88
C ALA A 43 -6.70 4.54 -1.67
N PHE A 44 -6.06 5.66 -1.94
CA PHE A 44 -5.40 6.48 -0.94
C PHE A 44 -6.04 7.87 -0.95
N ASP A 45 -6.48 8.31 0.22
CA ASP A 45 -7.03 9.64 0.46
C ASP A 45 -6.09 10.36 1.44
N MET A 46 -5.32 11.32 0.92
CA MET A 46 -4.27 11.99 1.68
C MET A 46 -4.68 13.43 1.94
N LYS A 47 -4.96 13.73 3.21
CA LYS A 47 -5.36 15.06 3.66
C LYS A 47 -4.14 15.90 3.99
N PRO A 48 -3.87 16.99 3.24
CA PRO A 48 -2.75 17.86 3.52
C PRO A 48 -2.99 18.69 4.79
N MET A 49 -1.90 19.07 5.45
CA MET A 49 -1.92 19.99 6.58
C MET A 49 -2.40 21.36 6.14
N ASN A 50 -3.27 21.98 6.93
CA ASN A 50 -3.61 23.38 6.78
C ASN A 50 -2.49 24.28 7.33
N TYR A 51 -2.49 25.55 6.91
CA TYR A 51 -1.59 26.59 7.40
C TYR A 51 -0.09 26.35 7.11
N LEU A 52 0.23 25.61 6.05
CA LEU A 52 1.59 25.55 5.53
C LEU A 52 1.99 26.88 4.91
N LEU A 53 3.20 27.34 5.18
CA LEU A 53 3.75 28.56 4.56
C LEU A 53 3.99 28.33 3.06
N TYR A 54 3.41 29.22 2.24
CA TYR A 54 3.49 29.08 0.78
C TYR A 54 4.92 29.21 0.26
N SER A 55 5.70 30.15 0.78
CA SER A 55 7.08 30.36 0.35
C SER A 55 7.94 29.11 0.51
N GLN A 56 7.76 28.39 1.61
CA GLN A 56 8.51 27.16 1.91
C GLN A 56 8.05 25.96 1.09
N ASN A 57 6.78 25.92 0.69
CA ASN A 57 6.18 24.77 0.04
C ASN A 57 5.94 24.95 -1.47
N ARG A 58 6.14 26.15 -1.99
CA ARG A 58 5.88 26.49 -3.40
C ARG A 58 6.56 25.55 -4.39
N GLY A 59 7.82 25.19 -4.15
CA GLY A 59 8.57 24.27 -5.01
C GLY A 59 7.95 22.90 -5.06
N THR A 60 7.57 22.36 -3.90
CA THR A 60 6.88 21.06 -3.77
C THR A 60 5.53 21.08 -4.48
N LEU A 61 4.71 22.11 -4.23
CA LEU A 61 3.37 22.24 -4.82
C LEU A 61 3.43 22.34 -6.35
N ASN A 62 4.33 23.14 -6.88
CA ASN A 62 4.49 23.31 -8.32
C ASN A 62 5.00 22.03 -8.98
N SER A 63 5.95 21.32 -8.35
CA SER A 63 6.47 20.07 -8.87
C SER A 63 5.42 18.94 -8.92
N LEU A 64 4.41 18.99 -8.07
CA LEU A 64 3.31 18.02 -8.08
C LEU A 64 2.26 18.30 -9.18
N ARG A 65 2.19 19.53 -9.67
CA ARG A 65 1.27 19.94 -10.76
C ARG A 65 1.77 19.58 -12.15
N ILE A 66 3.10 19.50 -12.32
CA ILE A 66 3.74 19.35 -13.63
C ILE A 66 3.73 17.91 -14.16
N PRO A 67 3.84 16.82 -13.33
CA PRO A 67 3.89 15.48 -13.85
C PRO A 67 2.62 15.10 -14.62
N ASP A 68 2.82 14.32 -15.67
CA ASP A 68 1.72 13.65 -16.36
C ASP A 68 0.94 12.80 -15.34
N LYS A 69 -0.37 13.07 -15.23
CA LYS A 69 -1.27 12.37 -14.31
C LYS A 69 -1.40 10.89 -14.61
N SER A 70 -0.96 10.44 -15.79
CA SER A 70 -0.93 9.03 -16.19
C SER A 70 0.30 8.27 -15.67
N LEU A 71 1.33 8.98 -15.19
CA LEU A 71 2.55 8.34 -14.73
C LEU A 71 2.33 7.62 -13.39
N THR A 72 2.70 6.35 -13.36
CA THR A 72 2.76 5.57 -12.13
C THR A 72 3.82 6.16 -11.21
N GLN A 73 3.42 6.45 -9.98
CA GLN A 73 4.27 6.90 -8.90
C GLN A 73 4.25 5.86 -7.77
N TYR A 74 5.11 6.02 -6.78
CA TYR A 74 5.28 5.04 -5.73
C TYR A 74 5.07 5.69 -4.37
N LEU A 75 4.19 5.08 -3.56
CA LEU A 75 3.95 5.45 -2.17
C LEU A 75 4.56 4.40 -1.25
N ASN A 76 5.55 4.79 -0.47
CA ASN A 76 6.16 3.96 0.56
C ASN A 76 5.86 4.56 1.93
N PHE A 77 5.22 3.78 2.78
CA PHE A 77 4.84 4.21 4.13
C PHE A 77 5.84 3.76 5.20
N GLY A 78 6.81 2.90 4.86
CA GLY A 78 7.79 2.38 5.82
C GLY A 78 8.70 3.45 6.43
N SER A 79 8.91 4.57 5.71
CA SER A 79 9.69 5.71 6.20
C SER A 79 8.86 6.72 7.02
N THR A 80 7.53 6.58 7.06
CA THR A 80 6.64 7.49 7.79
C THR A 80 6.31 6.93 9.16
N GLY A 81 7.08 7.32 10.17
CA GLY A 81 6.99 6.77 11.53
C GLY A 81 5.63 6.95 12.23
N TRP A 82 4.78 7.86 11.75
CA TRP A 82 3.44 8.09 12.31
C TRP A 82 2.36 7.20 11.68
N LEU A 83 2.63 6.55 10.54
CA LEU A 83 1.69 5.67 9.85
C LEU A 83 1.83 4.23 10.34
N ASN A 84 1.13 3.92 11.44
CA ASN A 84 1.14 2.58 12.02
C ASN A 84 0.30 1.56 11.23
N TYR A 85 -0.49 2.00 10.26
CA TYR A 85 -1.47 1.18 9.54
C TYR A 85 -0.84 0.00 8.80
N ILE A 86 0.37 0.18 8.25
CA ILE A 86 1.09 -0.87 7.52
C ILE A 86 2.12 -1.60 8.37
N LYS A 87 2.29 -1.24 9.65
CA LYS A 87 3.28 -1.88 10.52
C LYS A 87 3.03 -3.36 10.63
N TYR A 88 4.08 -4.13 10.44
CA TYR A 88 4.09 -5.56 10.66
C TYR A 88 3.79 -5.89 12.12
N GLN A 89 2.87 -6.81 12.34
CA GLN A 89 2.38 -7.20 13.67
C GLN A 89 2.74 -8.64 14.07
N GLY A 90 3.38 -9.40 13.17
CA GLY A 90 3.87 -10.73 13.48
C GLY A 90 5.06 -10.70 14.43
N GLN A 91 5.70 -11.84 14.62
CA GLN A 91 6.79 -12.03 15.58
C GLN A 91 8.16 -12.22 14.93
N MET A 92 8.25 -12.14 13.61
CA MET A 92 9.53 -12.19 12.91
C MET A 92 10.26 -10.86 13.04
N THR A 93 11.57 -10.93 13.20
CA THR A 93 12.44 -9.76 13.12
C THR A 93 12.63 -9.32 11.66
N SER A 94 13.10 -8.09 11.43
CA SER A 94 13.42 -7.59 10.09
C SER A 94 14.40 -8.49 9.31
N VAL A 95 15.39 -9.06 10.02
CA VAL A 95 16.37 -9.99 9.43
C VAL A 95 15.70 -11.31 9.02
N GLN A 96 14.78 -11.83 9.84
CA GLN A 96 14.04 -13.05 9.53
C GLN A 96 13.10 -12.85 8.33
N ILE A 97 12.41 -11.72 8.26
CA ILE A 97 11.57 -11.38 7.10
C ILE A 97 12.41 -11.28 5.82
N ALA A 98 13.56 -10.62 5.89
CA ALA A 98 14.45 -10.47 4.73
C ALA A 98 15.04 -11.80 4.26
N ALA A 99 15.16 -12.81 5.13
CA ALA A 99 15.62 -14.15 4.78
C ALA A 99 14.51 -15.03 4.18
N CYS A 100 13.23 -14.70 4.41
CA CYS A 100 12.10 -15.42 3.86
C CYS A 100 11.92 -15.13 2.36
N GLN A 101 11.28 -16.08 1.67
CA GLN A 101 11.00 -15.96 0.24
C GLN A 101 9.58 -16.42 -0.08
N TRP A 102 8.88 -15.64 -0.90
CA TRP A 102 7.67 -16.10 -1.55
C TRP A 102 8.03 -17.14 -2.59
N GLN A 103 7.44 -18.32 -2.47
CA GLN A 103 7.66 -19.43 -3.40
C GLN A 103 6.79 -19.27 -4.66
N THR A 104 7.03 -20.10 -5.65
CA THR A 104 6.18 -20.18 -6.84
C THR A 104 4.73 -20.43 -6.44
N SER A 105 3.81 -19.67 -6.99
CA SER A 105 2.39 -19.85 -6.73
C SER A 105 1.55 -19.57 -7.97
N SER A 106 0.40 -20.21 -8.07
CA SER A 106 -0.61 -19.94 -9.08
C SER A 106 -1.45 -18.71 -8.66
N ALA A 107 -2.10 -18.08 -9.63
CA ALA A 107 -2.93 -16.89 -9.42
C ALA A 107 -4.20 -17.21 -8.59
N ASN A 108 -4.05 -17.34 -7.29
CA ASN A 108 -5.11 -17.53 -6.31
C ASN A 108 -4.92 -16.55 -5.11
N LYS A 109 -5.77 -16.68 -4.10
CA LYS A 109 -5.70 -15.84 -2.89
C LYS A 109 -4.74 -16.39 -1.82
N THR A 110 -3.72 -17.16 -2.21
CA THR A 110 -2.78 -17.77 -1.27
C THR A 110 -1.35 -17.58 -1.76
N LEU A 111 -0.51 -17.01 -0.92
CA LEU A 111 0.94 -16.94 -1.08
C LEU A 111 1.58 -18.11 -0.31
N VAL A 112 2.65 -18.67 -0.84
CA VAL A 112 3.42 -19.71 -0.16
C VAL A 112 4.73 -19.09 0.32
N LEU A 113 4.92 -19.00 1.64
CA LEU A 113 6.17 -18.53 2.24
C LEU A 113 7.10 -19.72 2.48
N GLY A 114 8.33 -19.60 2.00
CA GLY A 114 9.43 -20.53 2.24
C GLY A 114 10.62 -19.86 2.90
N SER A 115 11.68 -20.62 3.09
CA SER A 115 12.87 -20.17 3.85
C SER A 115 12.48 -19.68 5.25
N LEU A 116 11.61 -20.45 5.91
CA LEU A 116 11.01 -20.05 7.19
C LEU A 116 12.07 -19.90 8.29
N PRO A 117 11.97 -18.87 9.14
CA PRO A 117 12.92 -18.63 10.20
C PRO A 117 12.84 -19.70 11.30
N SER A 118 13.94 -19.89 12.00
CA SER A 118 14.00 -20.74 13.20
C SER A 118 13.43 -19.95 14.39
N ILE A 119 12.10 -19.99 14.54
CA ILE A 119 11.36 -19.46 15.69
C ILE A 119 10.47 -20.55 16.23
N ASP A 120 9.98 -20.38 17.47
CA ASP A 120 9.17 -21.37 18.15
C ASP A 120 7.91 -21.73 17.37
N ALA A 121 7.55 -22.99 17.39
CA ALA A 121 6.29 -23.46 16.81
C ALA A 121 5.10 -22.78 17.51
N GLY A 122 4.13 -22.33 16.72
CA GLY A 122 3.00 -21.57 17.23
C GLY A 122 3.22 -20.04 17.28
N SER A 123 4.42 -19.55 17.00
CA SER A 123 4.68 -18.11 16.84
C SER A 123 3.96 -17.57 15.60
N TYR A 124 3.46 -16.34 15.69
CA TYR A 124 2.80 -15.67 14.57
C TYR A 124 3.83 -15.22 13.53
N LEU A 125 3.80 -15.82 12.35
CA LEU A 125 4.54 -15.34 11.18
C LEU A 125 3.87 -14.09 10.62
N PHE A 126 2.55 -14.11 10.48
CA PHE A 126 1.74 -12.96 10.12
C PHE A 126 0.47 -12.90 10.96
N LYS A 127 -0.02 -11.69 11.18
CA LYS A 127 -1.34 -11.47 11.74
C LYS A 127 -2.30 -10.96 10.66
N ILE A 128 -3.58 -11.18 10.91
CA ILE A 128 -4.64 -10.59 10.08
C ILE A 128 -4.45 -9.08 10.00
N GLY A 129 -4.49 -8.53 8.78
CA GLY A 129 -4.28 -7.11 8.53
C GLY A 129 -2.83 -6.74 8.19
N ASP A 130 -1.85 -7.63 8.37
CA ASP A 130 -0.48 -7.37 7.93
C ASP A 130 -0.43 -7.16 6.42
N PHE A 131 0.36 -6.17 5.99
CA PHE A 131 0.63 -5.94 4.58
C PHE A 131 1.86 -6.72 4.14
N VAL A 132 1.74 -7.38 3.01
CA VAL A 132 2.85 -8.09 2.36
C VAL A 132 2.95 -7.66 0.91
N GLN A 133 4.14 -7.73 0.33
CA GLN A 133 4.38 -7.35 -1.06
C GLN A 133 5.00 -8.48 -1.85
N VAL A 134 4.53 -8.62 -3.08
CA VAL A 134 5.05 -9.58 -4.06
C VAL A 134 5.24 -8.86 -5.39
N GLY A 135 6.47 -8.70 -5.81
CA GLY A 135 6.80 -7.89 -6.99
C GLY A 135 6.33 -6.44 -6.81
N LEU A 136 5.50 -5.96 -7.73
CA LEU A 136 4.97 -4.60 -7.71
C LEU A 136 3.70 -4.44 -6.84
N TYR A 137 3.09 -5.53 -6.36
CA TYR A 137 1.77 -5.48 -5.76
C TYR A 137 1.78 -5.82 -4.28
N SER A 138 0.97 -5.10 -3.54
CA SER A 138 0.78 -5.28 -2.10
C SER A 138 -0.52 -6.02 -1.81
N TYR A 139 -0.51 -6.82 -0.75
CA TYR A 139 -1.64 -7.64 -0.32
C TYR A 139 -1.84 -7.51 1.18
N ILE A 140 -3.09 -7.69 1.65
CA ILE A 140 -3.43 -7.77 3.07
C ILE A 140 -3.62 -9.23 3.44
N VAL A 141 -2.98 -9.66 4.51
CA VAL A 141 -3.15 -10.99 5.09
C VAL A 141 -4.53 -11.09 5.74
N THR A 142 -5.29 -12.15 5.41
CA THR A 142 -6.69 -12.30 5.84
C THR A 142 -6.90 -13.25 7.01
N ALA A 143 -5.85 -13.97 7.43
CA ALA A 143 -5.90 -14.84 8.60
C ALA A 143 -4.55 -14.85 9.33
N ASN A 144 -4.56 -15.17 10.62
CA ASN A 144 -3.35 -15.37 11.37
C ASN A 144 -2.59 -16.59 10.86
N VAL A 145 -1.30 -16.44 10.60
CA VAL A 145 -0.41 -17.48 10.09
C VAL A 145 0.62 -17.83 11.16
N LEU A 146 0.58 -19.08 11.60
CA LEU A 146 1.47 -19.58 12.64
C LEU A 146 2.66 -20.34 12.05
N ARG A 147 3.80 -20.32 12.75
CA ARG A 147 4.95 -21.18 12.45
C ARG A 147 4.59 -22.63 12.77
N GLY A 148 4.46 -23.44 11.73
CA GLY A 148 4.31 -24.89 11.83
C GLY A 148 5.67 -25.60 11.78
N SER A 149 5.65 -26.93 11.70
CA SER A 149 6.85 -27.78 11.55
C SER A 149 7.33 -27.88 10.08
N GLY A 150 6.53 -27.46 9.13
CA GLY A 150 6.84 -27.54 7.69
C GLY A 150 7.95 -26.59 7.24
N SER A 151 8.47 -26.83 6.04
CA SER A 151 9.43 -25.95 5.38
C SER A 151 8.78 -24.75 4.69
N THR A 152 7.47 -24.81 4.47
CA THR A 152 6.66 -23.76 3.86
C THR A 152 5.38 -23.55 4.65
N VAL A 153 4.74 -22.40 4.46
CA VAL A 153 3.42 -22.09 5.04
C VAL A 153 2.58 -21.28 4.05
N ASP A 154 1.29 -21.54 4.05
CA ASP A 154 0.32 -20.82 3.25
C ASP A 154 -0.11 -19.54 3.95
N VAL A 155 -0.09 -18.43 3.21
CA VAL A 155 -0.47 -17.09 3.66
C VAL A 155 -1.67 -16.61 2.84
N PRO A 156 -2.90 -16.66 3.39
CA PRO A 156 -4.09 -16.22 2.67
C PRO A 156 -4.12 -14.70 2.57
N VAL A 157 -4.49 -14.20 1.37
CA VAL A 157 -4.53 -12.76 1.06
C VAL A 157 -5.89 -12.32 0.52
N HIS A 158 -6.17 -11.02 0.62
CA HIS A 158 -7.50 -10.44 0.37
C HIS A 158 -7.96 -10.50 -1.10
N ARG A 159 -7.03 -10.61 -2.06
CA ARG A 159 -7.32 -10.63 -3.50
C ARG A 159 -6.46 -11.66 -4.23
N ASN A 160 -6.87 -12.01 -5.44
CA ASN A 160 -6.06 -12.87 -6.29
C ASN A 160 -4.70 -12.24 -6.57
N LEU A 161 -3.70 -13.10 -6.70
CA LEU A 161 -2.36 -12.66 -7.06
C LEU A 161 -2.38 -12.02 -8.45
N MET A 162 -1.86 -10.81 -8.53
CA MET A 162 -1.78 -10.04 -9.77
C MET A 162 -0.69 -10.55 -10.71
N THR A 163 0.25 -11.33 -10.17
CA THR A 163 1.39 -11.88 -10.91
C THR A 163 1.59 -13.33 -10.52
N THR A 164 1.76 -14.20 -11.52
CA THR A 164 2.20 -15.57 -11.27
C THR A 164 3.69 -15.57 -10.92
N LEU A 165 4.02 -16.13 -9.77
CA LEU A 165 5.40 -16.28 -9.37
C LEU A 165 6.01 -17.52 -10.01
N VAL A 166 6.94 -17.32 -10.93
CA VAL A 166 7.68 -18.39 -11.64
C VAL A 166 8.99 -18.76 -10.94
N SER A 167 9.46 -17.93 -10.03
CA SER A 167 10.65 -18.15 -9.21
C SER A 167 10.45 -17.52 -7.82
N PRO A 168 11.17 -18.00 -6.79
CA PRO A 168 11.12 -17.39 -5.49
C PRO A 168 11.55 -15.92 -5.51
N VAL A 169 10.80 -15.08 -4.80
CA VAL A 169 11.10 -13.64 -4.63
C VAL A 169 11.21 -13.31 -3.15
N ALA A 170 12.01 -12.31 -2.83
CA ALA A 170 12.21 -11.87 -1.45
C ALA A 170 10.91 -11.45 -0.77
N CYS A 171 10.76 -11.79 0.49
CA CYS A 171 9.63 -11.39 1.31
C CYS A 171 9.78 -9.93 1.75
N VAL A 172 8.68 -9.19 1.62
CA VAL A 172 8.51 -7.84 2.17
C VAL A 172 7.22 -7.82 2.97
N ALA A 173 7.27 -7.34 4.21
CA ALA A 173 6.12 -7.29 5.10
C ALA A 173 6.15 -6.01 5.95
N GLY A 174 5.08 -5.23 5.89
CA GLY A 174 5.00 -3.95 6.57
C GLY A 174 6.16 -3.04 6.21
N GLU A 175 6.85 -2.53 7.22
CA GLU A 175 8.05 -1.71 7.07
C GLU A 175 9.34 -2.51 6.87
N PHE A 176 9.29 -3.84 6.90
CA PHE A 176 10.45 -4.73 6.86
C PHE A 176 10.59 -5.49 5.54
N GLY A 177 11.78 -6.00 5.30
CA GLY A 177 12.12 -6.86 4.18
C GLY A 177 13.31 -6.33 3.39
N THR A 178 13.59 -6.98 2.26
CA THR A 178 14.62 -6.53 1.34
C THR A 178 14.16 -5.28 0.60
N THR A 179 15.13 -4.46 0.19
CA THR A 179 14.85 -3.29 -0.63
C THR A 179 14.31 -3.71 -1.99
N VAL A 180 13.24 -3.03 -2.42
CA VAL A 180 12.62 -3.24 -3.73
C VAL A 180 12.92 -2.04 -4.63
N SER A 181 13.38 -2.31 -5.84
CA SER A 181 13.68 -1.27 -6.83
C SER A 181 12.46 -1.03 -7.71
N MET A 182 11.90 0.16 -7.68
CA MET A 182 10.72 0.55 -8.46
C MET A 182 10.89 1.95 -9.03
N GLY A 183 10.63 2.11 -10.34
CA GLY A 183 10.70 3.43 -10.99
C GLY A 183 12.06 4.12 -10.85
N GLY A 184 13.15 3.36 -10.77
CA GLY A 184 14.51 3.90 -10.61
C GLY A 184 14.87 4.33 -9.18
N SER A 185 14.00 4.09 -8.21
CA SER A 185 14.23 4.34 -6.78
C SER A 185 14.16 3.06 -5.98
N THR A 186 14.87 3.01 -4.85
CA THR A 186 14.91 1.87 -3.95
C THR A 186 14.10 2.16 -2.69
N TYR A 187 13.20 1.24 -2.34
CA TYR A 187 12.29 1.35 -1.19
C TYR A 187 12.49 0.20 -0.23
N THR A 188 12.37 0.46 1.06
CA THR A 188 12.32 -0.56 2.11
C THR A 188 10.89 -0.67 2.62
N GLY A 189 10.39 -1.91 2.77
CA GLY A 189 9.01 -2.16 3.18
C GLY A 189 8.01 -2.06 2.02
N VAL A 190 6.76 -2.25 2.37
CA VAL A 190 5.64 -2.29 1.42
C VAL A 190 5.49 -0.95 0.69
N THR A 191 5.43 -1.03 -0.62
CA THR A 191 5.38 0.12 -1.52
C THR A 191 4.25 -0.09 -2.54
N PHE A 192 3.46 0.95 -2.76
CA PHE A 192 2.31 0.90 -3.65
C PHE A 192 2.59 1.66 -4.93
N PRO A 193 2.49 1.02 -6.10
CA PRO A 193 2.45 1.73 -7.37
C PRO A 193 1.10 2.44 -7.49
N VAL A 194 1.08 3.75 -7.67
CA VAL A 194 -0.15 4.54 -7.68
C VAL A 194 -0.18 5.57 -8.80
N ILE A 195 -1.38 5.93 -9.20
CA ILE A 195 -1.67 7.06 -10.10
C ILE A 195 -2.42 8.11 -9.29
N LEU A 196 -1.94 9.35 -9.31
CA LEU A 196 -2.63 10.48 -8.68
C LEU A 196 -3.81 10.89 -9.55
N ARG A 197 -5.03 10.67 -9.05
CA ARG A 197 -6.27 10.97 -9.78
C ARG A 197 -6.80 12.35 -9.51
N GLU A 198 -6.79 12.77 -8.25
CA GLU A 198 -7.29 14.07 -7.84
C GLU A 198 -6.21 14.85 -7.11
N TYR A 199 -6.07 16.10 -7.52
CA TYR A 199 -5.20 17.09 -6.90
C TYR A 199 -6.08 18.15 -6.24
N PRO A 200 -5.99 18.38 -4.92
CA PRO A 200 -6.82 19.36 -4.25
C PRO A 200 -6.47 20.77 -4.69
N THR A 201 -7.47 21.64 -4.69
CA THR A 201 -7.25 23.07 -4.87
C THR A 201 -6.85 23.71 -3.55
N TYR A 202 -6.21 24.85 -3.62
CA TYR A 202 -5.88 25.65 -2.43
C TYR A 202 -6.06 27.12 -2.71
N THR A 203 -6.33 27.87 -1.64
CA THR A 203 -6.32 29.33 -1.62
C THR A 203 -5.18 29.82 -0.74
N LEU A 204 -4.67 30.99 -1.05
CA LEU A 204 -3.63 31.63 -0.24
C LEU A 204 -4.28 32.65 0.67
N VAL A 205 -4.07 32.48 1.98
CA VAL A 205 -4.50 33.43 3.01
C VAL A 205 -3.33 34.35 3.31
N PRO A 206 -3.43 35.66 3.00
CA PRO A 206 -2.30 36.59 3.12
C PRO A 206 -1.89 36.81 4.58
N MET A 207 -0.59 36.95 4.79
CA MET A 207 0.09 37.36 6.01
C MET A 207 1.03 38.53 5.72
N THR A 208 1.64 39.11 6.77
CA THR A 208 2.51 40.27 6.65
C THR A 208 3.68 40.09 5.66
N ASN A 209 4.31 38.89 5.61
CA ASN A 209 5.47 38.61 4.75
C ASN A 209 5.34 37.31 3.94
N ASP A 210 4.21 36.62 4.02
CA ASP A 210 3.99 35.35 3.33
C ASP A 210 2.47 35.07 3.17
N SER A 211 2.12 33.85 2.81
CA SER A 211 0.73 33.40 2.76
C SER A 211 0.63 31.99 3.32
N TYR A 212 -0.45 31.71 4.02
CA TYR A 212 -0.81 30.34 4.38
C TYR A 212 -1.59 29.66 3.27
N ILE A 213 -1.31 28.38 3.11
CA ILE A 213 -2.08 27.52 2.21
C ILE A 213 -3.31 27.01 2.95
N ASN A 214 -4.47 27.29 2.41
CA ASN A 214 -5.73 26.71 2.86
C ASN A 214 -6.24 25.75 1.78
N TRP A 215 -6.24 24.45 2.09
CA TRP A 215 -6.60 23.41 1.16
C TRP A 215 -8.11 23.22 1.05
N ASN A 216 -8.58 22.95 -0.16
CA ASN A 216 -9.93 22.51 -0.45
C ASN A 216 -9.89 21.13 -1.10
N GLY A 217 -10.14 20.10 -0.29
CA GLY A 217 -10.10 18.69 -0.70
C GLY A 217 -8.84 17.96 -0.28
N THR A 218 -8.67 16.77 -0.83
CA THR A 218 -7.61 15.81 -0.52
C THR A 218 -6.92 15.34 -1.80
N PHE A 219 -5.69 14.84 -1.68
CA PHE A 219 -5.04 14.14 -2.78
C PHE A 219 -5.61 12.72 -2.84
N LYS A 220 -6.14 12.32 -3.98
CA LYS A 220 -6.62 10.96 -4.18
C LYS A 220 -5.74 10.22 -5.18
N ALA A 221 -5.19 9.12 -4.73
CA ALA A 221 -4.39 8.23 -5.55
C ALA A 221 -4.99 6.82 -5.56
N PHE A 222 -4.81 6.11 -6.64
CA PHE A 222 -5.29 4.75 -6.82
C PHE A 222 -4.14 3.86 -7.23
N GLU A 223 -4.15 2.62 -6.73
CA GLU A 223 -3.17 1.64 -7.12
C GLU A 223 -3.18 1.47 -8.65
N SER A 224 -2.01 1.56 -9.24
CA SER A 224 -1.81 1.30 -10.67
C SER A 224 -1.77 -0.20 -10.87
N VAL A 225 -2.79 -0.73 -11.51
CA VAL A 225 -2.84 -2.12 -11.93
C VAL A 225 -2.30 -2.18 -13.35
N LEU A 226 -1.08 -2.68 -13.51
CA LEU A 226 -0.37 -2.82 -14.79
C LEU A 226 -0.53 -4.24 -15.33
#